data_76d292032f0c44813fdd47853eafca5d
#
_entry.id   76d292032f0c44813fdd47853eafca5d
#
_cell.length_a   1.000
_cell.length_b   1.000
_cell.length_c   1.000
_cell.angle_alpha   90.00
_cell.angle_beta   90.00
_cell.angle_gamma   90.00
#
_symmetry.space_group_name_H-M   'P 1'
#
loop_
_entity.id
_entity.type
_entity.pdbx_description
1 polymer ?
#
loop_
_entity_poly.entity_id
_entity_poly.type
_entity_poly.pdbx_seq_one_letter_code
_entity_poly.pdbx_strand_id
1 'polypeptide(L)'
;MADLRQFLTEHRESVWELPGDVALVHELTALQHLLDERHQYPILHAKQVRNLAGDRSDVSIVTNLTASRELTARALGIPDHRRTAQWFASRTQAGIAPSIVTREHAPVQQLVTRGEQASLFELPVLTQHELEPGPYLTAAHATTFDPDSGIDNTAIQRCWVKSARQMTWFPYPASHNARNLRKFHARGEGCPVAFWIGHHPAVLLGTQAKLKYPESHWDAAGGVLGAPLRLVPSVLHGERIMVPADAEIVIEGWARPGAVSPDGPFGEYTGYLGGEVTAPLVEIECITRRRDAIYHDYASGLTDMLVPDNMAMEGKLYSLVKAVAPALVNVHVPTEGRRFHAYLQFKNPGPGEVRDALLAAMAYRRVKTVIAVEEDVDLFSPDAMLWALATRVLWSRDVITVEGLSGSSLDPVLPEGVSTTAKVGIDATRTPGYPVVATVPDEVRRKVADWLSGGDSTRWPTI
;
A
#
# COMPACT_ATOMS: atom_id res chain seq x y z
N MET A 1 -21.15 1.30 9.63
CA MET A 1 -20.76 1.75 8.26
C MET A 1 -19.24 1.83 8.25
N ALA A 2 -18.55 1.07 7.44
CA ALA A 2 -17.07 1.00 7.50
C ALA A 2 -16.44 2.25 6.85
N ASP A 3 -16.13 3.26 7.65
CA ASP A 3 -15.41 4.45 7.24
C ASP A 3 -14.18 4.70 8.13
N LEU A 4 -13.39 5.74 7.81
CA LEU A 4 -12.20 6.10 8.57
C LEU A 4 -12.50 6.41 10.04
N ARG A 5 -13.60 7.08 10.31
CA ARG A 5 -13.97 7.54 11.67
C ARG A 5 -14.37 6.39 12.58
N GLN A 6 -15.11 5.43 12.02
CA GLN A 6 -15.42 4.20 12.75
C GLN A 6 -14.14 3.46 13.09
N PHE A 7 -13.23 3.30 12.13
CA PHE A 7 -11.94 2.64 12.36
C PHE A 7 -11.11 3.33 13.47
N LEU A 8 -10.98 4.66 13.42
CA LEU A 8 -10.27 5.41 14.46
C LEU A 8 -10.93 5.30 15.84
N THR A 9 -12.26 5.18 15.88
CA THR A 9 -13.01 5.01 17.13
C THR A 9 -12.82 3.61 17.72
N GLU A 10 -12.89 2.59 16.88
CA GLU A 10 -12.72 1.17 17.27
C GLU A 10 -11.29 0.85 17.74
N HIS A 11 -10.30 1.62 17.27
CA HIS A 11 -8.88 1.45 17.59
C HIS A 11 -8.28 2.65 18.32
N ARG A 12 -9.10 3.32 19.15
CA ARG A 12 -8.70 4.55 19.84
C ARG A 12 -7.44 4.39 20.69
N GLU A 13 -7.19 3.23 21.24
CA GLU A 13 -5.98 2.90 22.01
C GLU A 13 -4.70 2.94 21.17
N SER A 14 -4.82 2.79 19.86
CA SER A 14 -3.69 2.87 18.92
C SER A 14 -3.50 4.27 18.33
N VAL A 15 -4.39 5.24 18.66
CA VAL A 15 -4.33 6.59 18.13
C VAL A 15 -3.60 7.52 19.09
N TRP A 16 -2.53 8.15 18.61
CA TRP A 16 -1.87 9.25 19.31
C TRP A 16 -2.37 10.59 18.77
N GLU A 17 -3.12 11.32 19.59
CA GLU A 17 -3.48 12.70 19.29
C GLU A 17 -2.26 13.58 19.53
N LEU A 18 -1.78 14.25 18.47
CA LEU A 18 -0.59 15.09 18.56
C LEU A 18 -0.97 16.43 19.23
N PRO A 19 -0.21 16.86 20.24
CA PRO A 19 -0.46 18.13 20.92
C PRO A 19 0.06 19.31 20.09
N GLY A 20 -0.70 20.39 20.06
CA GLY A 20 -0.26 21.65 19.46
C GLY A 20 -0.39 21.72 17.93
N ASP A 21 0.20 22.75 17.37
CA ASP A 21 0.19 23.06 15.94
C ASP A 21 1.34 22.31 15.26
N VAL A 22 1.03 21.37 14.38
CA VAL A 22 2.03 20.56 13.66
C VAL A 22 2.35 21.23 12.33
N ALA A 23 3.63 21.42 12.04
CA ALA A 23 4.06 22.01 10.78
C ALA A 23 3.89 21.03 9.61
N LEU A 24 3.46 21.56 8.46
CA LEU A 24 3.28 20.76 7.24
C LEU A 24 4.61 20.34 6.59
N VAL A 25 5.70 21.03 6.92
CA VAL A 25 7.00 20.79 6.31
C VAL A 25 7.85 19.97 7.28
N HIS A 26 8.14 18.75 6.92
CA HIS A 26 9.06 17.77 7.52
C HIS A 26 8.73 17.28 8.94
N GLU A 27 8.00 18.03 9.78
CA GLU A 27 7.87 17.74 11.21
C GLU A 27 7.13 16.42 11.47
N LEU A 28 5.99 16.22 10.82
CA LEU A 28 5.23 14.98 10.98
C LEU A 28 5.98 13.78 10.39
N THR A 29 6.65 13.97 9.25
CA THR A 29 7.46 12.94 8.62
C THR A 29 8.69 12.59 9.47
N ALA A 30 9.32 13.58 10.13
CA ALA A 30 10.42 13.31 11.06
C ALA A 30 9.95 12.44 12.25
N LEU A 31 8.76 12.72 12.80
CA LEU A 31 8.17 11.86 13.83
C LEU A 31 7.94 10.42 13.32
N GLN A 32 7.42 10.27 12.10
CA GLN A 32 7.20 8.96 11.49
C GLN A 32 8.50 8.19 11.28
N HIS A 33 9.58 8.84 10.84
CA HIS A 33 10.91 8.23 10.72
C HIS A 33 11.42 7.72 12.06
N LEU A 34 11.37 8.53 13.12
CA LEU A 34 11.81 8.14 14.46
C LEU A 34 10.99 6.99 15.06
N LEU A 35 9.70 6.92 14.75
CA LEU A 35 8.83 5.82 15.17
C LEU A 35 9.13 4.55 14.38
N ASP A 36 9.36 4.65 13.07
CA ASP A 36 9.72 3.53 12.20
C ASP A 36 11.05 2.90 12.65
N GLU A 37 12.07 3.70 12.96
CA GLU A 37 13.34 3.25 13.53
C GLU A 37 13.19 2.51 14.87
N ARG A 38 12.16 2.84 15.65
CA ARG A 38 11.84 2.20 16.93
C ARG A 38 10.88 1.04 16.81
N HIS A 39 10.44 0.70 15.60
CA HIS A 39 9.39 -0.30 15.33
C HIS A 39 8.09 -0.01 16.12
N GLN A 40 7.72 1.26 16.22
CA GLN A 40 6.50 1.74 16.87
C GLN A 40 5.56 2.32 15.81
N TYR A 41 4.34 1.84 15.77
CA TYR A 41 3.40 2.17 14.70
C TYR A 41 2.05 2.66 15.22
N PRO A 42 2.01 3.71 16.07
CA PRO A 42 0.74 4.33 16.44
C PRO A 42 0.14 5.04 15.22
N ILE A 43 -1.18 5.12 15.16
CA ILE A 43 -1.86 6.03 14.25
C ILE A 43 -1.64 7.45 14.78
N LEU A 44 -1.13 8.36 13.95
CA LEU A 44 -0.89 9.73 14.33
C LEU A 44 -2.04 10.62 13.87
N HIS A 45 -2.66 11.37 14.77
CA HIS A 45 -3.75 12.29 14.45
C HIS A 45 -3.40 13.71 14.90
N ALA A 46 -3.07 14.57 13.93
CA ALA A 46 -2.82 15.99 14.13
C ALA A 46 -4.11 16.78 13.91
N LYS A 47 -4.75 17.21 15.00
CA LYS A 47 -6.02 17.96 14.97
C LYS A 47 -5.84 19.46 14.76
N GLN A 48 -4.68 19.98 15.10
CA GLN A 48 -4.34 21.40 14.98
C GLN A 48 -3.24 21.56 13.94
N VAL A 49 -3.63 21.97 12.75
CA VAL A 49 -2.72 22.16 11.62
C VAL A 49 -3.11 23.42 10.86
N ARG A 50 -2.20 23.93 10.06
CA ARG A 50 -2.48 24.95 9.06
C ARG A 50 -2.75 24.31 7.71
N ASN A 51 -3.46 25.02 6.85
CA ASN A 51 -3.58 24.64 5.44
C ASN A 51 -2.41 25.25 4.62
N LEU A 52 -2.34 24.94 3.33
CA LEU A 52 -1.29 25.49 2.45
C LEU A 52 -1.38 27.02 2.25
N ALA A 53 -2.54 27.64 2.53
CA ALA A 53 -2.68 29.10 2.53
C ALA A 53 -2.09 29.75 3.81
N GLY A 54 -1.74 28.95 4.82
CA GLY A 54 -1.23 29.40 6.11
C GLY A 54 -2.31 29.65 7.16
N ASP A 55 -3.60 29.45 6.82
CA ASP A 55 -4.71 29.61 7.74
C ASP A 55 -4.88 28.39 8.64
N ARG A 56 -5.55 28.56 9.78
CA ARG A 56 -5.93 27.42 10.62
C ARG A 56 -6.92 26.52 9.84
N SER A 57 -6.55 25.27 9.67
CA SER A 57 -7.36 24.31 8.92
C SER A 57 -8.51 23.76 9.77
N ASP A 58 -9.68 23.58 9.15
CA ASP A 58 -10.79 22.78 9.68
C ASP A 58 -10.68 21.29 9.27
N VAL A 59 -9.61 20.95 8.51
CA VAL A 59 -9.27 19.58 8.11
C VAL A 59 -8.08 19.13 8.97
N SER A 60 -8.25 18.03 9.71
CA SER A 60 -7.16 17.41 10.47
C SER A 60 -6.33 16.46 9.60
N ILE A 61 -5.15 16.04 10.07
CA ILE A 61 -4.31 15.06 9.38
C ILE A 61 -4.27 13.75 10.16
N VAL A 62 -4.44 12.63 9.45
CA VAL A 62 -4.12 11.30 9.97
C VAL A 62 -3.05 10.63 9.12
N THR A 63 -2.08 9.98 9.77
CA THR A 63 -1.03 9.21 9.11
C THR A 63 -0.64 7.99 9.96
N ASN A 64 0.22 7.11 9.46
CA ASN A 64 0.48 5.79 10.03
C ASN A 64 -0.76 4.89 10.15
N LEU A 65 -1.77 5.15 9.34
CA LEU A 65 -3.05 4.44 9.40
C LEU A 65 -2.90 2.93 9.16
N THR A 66 -1.92 2.55 8.36
CA THR A 66 -1.66 1.17 7.94
C THR A 66 -0.23 0.70 8.26
N ALA A 67 0.53 1.44 9.04
CA ALA A 67 1.92 1.10 9.39
C ALA A 67 2.02 -0.18 10.23
N SER A 68 1.09 -0.41 11.15
CA SER A 68 1.01 -1.66 11.90
C SER A 68 0.35 -2.76 11.07
N ARG A 69 1.11 -3.78 10.68
CA ARG A 69 0.58 -4.96 9.99
C ARG A 69 -0.50 -5.68 10.81
N GLU A 70 -0.31 -5.77 12.13
CA GLU A 70 -1.26 -6.42 13.02
C GLU A 70 -2.58 -5.63 13.09
N LEU A 71 -2.51 -4.31 13.28
CA LEU A 71 -3.68 -3.45 13.29
C LEU A 71 -4.41 -3.48 11.95
N THR A 72 -3.67 -3.42 10.84
CA THR A 72 -4.22 -3.52 9.50
C THR A 72 -4.92 -4.86 9.27
N ALA A 73 -4.33 -5.98 9.71
CA ALA A 73 -4.97 -7.29 9.64
C ALA A 73 -6.26 -7.34 10.45
N ARG A 74 -6.28 -6.77 11.67
CA ARG A 74 -7.50 -6.66 12.49
C ARG A 74 -8.59 -5.84 11.78
N ALA A 75 -8.24 -4.73 11.16
CA ALA A 75 -9.16 -3.92 10.36
C ALA A 75 -9.78 -4.69 9.19
N LEU A 76 -9.05 -5.66 8.63
CA LEU A 76 -9.51 -6.55 7.58
C LEU A 76 -10.31 -7.75 8.10
N GLY A 77 -10.47 -7.90 9.42
CA GLY A 77 -11.07 -9.07 10.04
C GLY A 77 -10.23 -10.34 9.90
N ILE A 78 -8.91 -10.21 9.75
CA ILE A 78 -7.97 -11.33 9.68
C ILE A 78 -7.51 -11.68 11.09
N PRO A 79 -7.83 -12.88 11.60
CA PRO A 79 -7.48 -13.27 12.97
C PRO A 79 -5.97 -13.36 13.23
N ASP A 80 -5.20 -13.74 12.21
CA ASP A 80 -3.74 -13.89 12.27
C ASP A 80 -3.09 -13.06 11.15
N HIS A 81 -2.40 -11.99 11.51
CA HIS A 81 -1.69 -11.10 10.58
C HIS A 81 -0.64 -11.81 9.73
N ARG A 82 -0.23 -13.02 10.10
CA ARG A 82 0.70 -13.87 9.34
C ARG A 82 0.02 -14.62 8.19
N ARG A 83 -1.30 -14.59 8.09
CA ARG A 83 -2.11 -15.27 7.05
C ARG A 83 -2.72 -14.32 6.02
N THR A 84 -2.20 -13.10 5.94
CA THR A 84 -2.74 -12.06 5.05
C THR A 84 -2.70 -12.44 3.58
N ALA A 85 -1.65 -13.13 3.11
CA ALA A 85 -1.49 -13.50 1.70
C ALA A 85 -2.66 -14.35 1.17
N GLN A 86 -2.99 -15.42 1.88
CA GLN A 86 -4.10 -16.33 1.51
C GLN A 86 -5.44 -15.61 1.57
N TRP A 87 -5.66 -14.87 2.66
CA TRP A 87 -6.91 -14.15 2.90
C TRP A 87 -7.13 -13.08 1.82
N PHE A 88 -6.13 -12.27 1.53
CA PHE A 88 -6.22 -11.21 0.52
C PHE A 88 -6.46 -11.80 -0.88
N ALA A 89 -5.77 -12.89 -1.23
CA ALA A 89 -5.98 -13.60 -2.49
C ALA A 89 -7.42 -14.08 -2.63
N SER A 90 -8.00 -14.72 -1.60
CA SER A 90 -9.37 -15.23 -1.63
C SER A 90 -10.41 -14.11 -1.71
N ARG A 91 -10.23 -13.04 -0.97
CA ARG A 91 -11.17 -11.90 -0.90
C ARG A 91 -11.20 -11.09 -2.19
N THR A 92 -10.04 -10.84 -2.80
CA THR A 92 -9.99 -10.13 -4.09
C THR A 92 -10.60 -10.95 -5.23
N GLN A 93 -10.51 -12.28 -5.18
CA GLN A 93 -11.16 -13.15 -6.16
C GLN A 93 -12.68 -13.24 -5.97
N ALA A 94 -13.14 -13.16 -4.72
CA ALA A 94 -14.56 -13.25 -4.39
C ALA A 94 -15.38 -12.03 -4.82
N GLY A 95 -14.78 -10.88 -5.05
CA GLY A 95 -15.39 -9.62 -5.49
C GLY A 95 -16.83 -9.39 -5.00
N ILE A 96 -17.15 -8.21 -4.50
CA ILE A 96 -18.54 -7.86 -4.14
C ILE A 96 -18.87 -6.55 -4.86
N ALA A 97 -19.91 -6.59 -5.70
CA ALA A 97 -20.35 -5.43 -6.46
C ALA A 97 -20.72 -4.25 -5.53
N PRO A 98 -20.36 -3.01 -5.88
CA PRO A 98 -20.67 -1.84 -5.08
C PRO A 98 -22.17 -1.54 -5.03
N SER A 99 -22.59 -0.77 -4.04
CA SER A 99 -23.92 -0.17 -3.98
C SER A 99 -23.86 1.32 -4.31
N ILE A 100 -24.78 1.79 -5.14
CA ILE A 100 -24.87 3.21 -5.50
C ILE A 100 -25.79 3.91 -4.52
N VAL A 101 -25.34 5.05 -3.99
CA VAL A 101 -26.13 5.90 -3.09
C VAL A 101 -26.35 7.27 -3.69
N THR A 102 -27.41 7.96 -3.21
CA THR A 102 -27.67 9.34 -3.62
C THR A 102 -26.78 10.31 -2.83
N ARG A 103 -26.69 11.55 -3.29
CA ARG A 103 -25.90 12.61 -2.67
C ARG A 103 -26.23 12.83 -1.20
N GLU A 104 -27.51 12.75 -0.82
CA GLU A 104 -27.97 12.95 0.54
C GLU A 104 -27.41 11.90 1.51
N HIS A 105 -27.04 10.74 0.97
CA HIS A 105 -26.45 9.62 1.72
C HIS A 105 -24.92 9.50 1.52
N ALA A 106 -24.28 10.50 0.93
CA ALA A 106 -22.84 10.53 0.64
C ALA A 106 -22.15 11.61 1.50
N PRO A 107 -21.60 11.26 2.67
CA PRO A 107 -20.91 12.21 3.55
C PRO A 107 -19.81 13.01 2.87
N VAL A 108 -19.10 12.43 1.91
CA VAL A 108 -18.03 13.11 1.16
C VAL A 108 -18.54 14.30 0.32
N GLN A 109 -19.85 14.40 0.08
CA GLN A 109 -20.45 15.50 -0.68
C GLN A 109 -21.19 16.52 0.20
N GLN A 110 -20.89 16.57 1.51
CA GLN A 110 -21.51 17.55 2.43
C GLN A 110 -21.10 18.99 2.13
N LEU A 111 -19.83 19.21 1.79
CA LEU A 111 -19.33 20.50 1.32
C LEU A 111 -18.86 20.32 -0.12
N VAL A 112 -19.20 21.29 -0.97
CA VAL A 112 -18.86 21.28 -2.40
C VAL A 112 -18.35 22.66 -2.77
N THR A 113 -17.11 22.76 -3.24
CA THR A 113 -16.53 23.96 -3.83
C THR A 113 -16.24 23.73 -5.31
N ARG A 114 -16.52 24.72 -6.16
CA ARG A 114 -16.38 24.63 -7.61
C ARG A 114 -15.68 25.84 -8.20
N GLY A 115 -15.06 25.65 -9.37
CA GLY A 115 -14.42 26.72 -10.13
C GLY A 115 -13.34 27.41 -9.31
N GLU A 116 -13.39 28.72 -9.20
CA GLU A 116 -12.40 29.51 -8.45
C GLU A 116 -12.41 29.27 -6.94
N GLN A 117 -13.50 28.74 -6.39
CA GLN A 117 -13.62 28.38 -4.98
C GLN A 117 -13.01 27.02 -4.66
N ALA A 118 -12.71 26.19 -5.65
CA ALA A 118 -12.06 24.91 -5.48
C ALA A 118 -10.54 25.12 -5.33
N SER A 119 -10.04 25.19 -4.12
CA SER A 119 -8.65 25.48 -3.82
C SER A 119 -7.96 24.34 -3.08
N LEU A 120 -6.88 23.80 -3.66
CA LEU A 120 -5.97 22.85 -2.99
C LEU A 120 -5.26 23.47 -1.78
N PHE A 121 -5.17 24.80 -1.74
CA PHE A 121 -4.52 25.51 -0.63
C PHE A 121 -5.34 25.48 0.67
N GLU A 122 -6.60 25.08 0.61
CA GLU A 122 -7.43 24.83 1.81
C GLU A 122 -7.07 23.50 2.51
N LEU A 123 -6.29 22.64 1.86
CA LEU A 123 -5.91 21.34 2.41
C LEU A 123 -4.55 21.40 3.13
N PRO A 124 -4.36 20.61 4.21
CA PRO A 124 -3.10 20.53 4.95
C PRO A 124 -2.16 19.49 4.33
N VAL A 125 -1.69 19.74 3.11
CA VAL A 125 -0.83 18.81 2.37
C VAL A 125 0.62 18.92 2.83
N LEU A 126 1.28 17.79 3.06
CA LEU A 126 2.64 17.74 3.60
C LEU A 126 3.72 17.89 2.51
N THR A 127 4.86 18.51 2.89
CA THR A 127 6.16 18.34 2.24
C THR A 127 6.97 17.40 3.11
N GLN A 128 7.29 16.21 2.62
CA GLN A 128 7.81 15.13 3.47
C GLN A 128 9.34 15.13 3.58
N HIS A 129 10.07 15.27 2.46
CA HIS A 129 11.52 15.14 2.43
C HIS A 129 12.21 16.44 2.00
N GLU A 130 13.47 16.63 2.44
CA GLU A 130 14.25 17.86 2.28
C GLU A 130 14.40 18.32 0.82
N LEU A 131 14.55 17.37 -0.12
CA LEU A 131 14.75 17.69 -1.52
C LEU A 131 13.48 17.63 -2.36
N GLU A 132 12.33 17.38 -1.75
CA GLU A 132 11.04 17.47 -2.44
C GLU A 132 10.73 18.95 -2.74
N PRO A 133 10.28 19.25 -3.96
CA PRO A 133 10.11 20.64 -4.39
C PRO A 133 8.86 21.33 -3.81
N GLY A 134 8.04 20.60 -3.04
CA GLY A 134 6.82 21.14 -2.43
C GLY A 134 5.87 20.08 -1.91
N PRO A 135 4.62 20.45 -1.60
CA PRO A 135 3.66 19.56 -0.97
C PRO A 135 3.08 18.52 -1.96
N TYR A 136 3.01 17.26 -1.52
CA TYR A 136 2.48 16.13 -2.27
C TYR A 136 1.27 15.49 -1.61
N LEU A 137 0.22 15.23 -2.40
CA LEU A 137 -0.84 14.29 -2.03
C LEU A 137 -0.28 12.88 -2.22
N THR A 138 -0.02 12.16 -1.14
CA THR A 138 0.62 10.84 -1.14
C THR A 138 -0.37 9.69 -1.02
N ALA A 139 -1.53 9.93 -0.40
CA ALA A 139 -2.60 8.95 -0.22
C ALA A 139 -3.80 9.15 -1.16
N ALA A 140 -3.65 9.95 -2.22
CA ALA A 140 -4.72 10.20 -3.18
C ALA A 140 -4.92 9.00 -4.10
N HIS A 141 -6.15 8.48 -4.14
CA HIS A 141 -6.54 7.40 -5.04
C HIS A 141 -7.12 7.99 -6.33
N ALA A 142 -6.30 8.04 -7.37
CA ALA A 142 -6.70 8.51 -8.69
C ALA A 142 -7.67 7.50 -9.35
N THR A 143 -8.87 7.94 -9.63
CA THR A 143 -9.93 7.15 -10.27
C THR A 143 -10.19 7.68 -11.66
N THR A 144 -10.10 6.79 -12.66
CA THR A 144 -10.48 7.01 -14.06
C THR A 144 -11.29 5.81 -14.56
N PHE A 145 -11.71 5.86 -15.80
CA PHE A 145 -12.33 4.71 -16.47
C PHE A 145 -11.74 4.55 -17.88
N ASP A 146 -11.83 3.34 -18.40
CA ASP A 146 -11.48 3.07 -19.80
C ASP A 146 -12.58 3.62 -20.72
N PRO A 147 -12.29 4.57 -21.63
CA PRO A 147 -13.32 5.19 -22.46
C PRO A 147 -13.96 4.24 -23.48
N ASP A 148 -13.40 3.03 -23.71
CA ASP A 148 -13.97 2.05 -24.64
C ASP A 148 -14.93 1.08 -23.94
N SER A 149 -14.62 0.67 -22.71
CA SER A 149 -15.35 -0.36 -21.96
C SER A 149 -16.12 0.16 -20.76
N GLY A 150 -15.79 1.37 -20.26
CA GLY A 150 -16.35 1.91 -19.03
C GLY A 150 -15.77 1.32 -17.75
N ILE A 151 -14.82 0.38 -17.85
CA ILE A 151 -14.21 -0.28 -16.68
C ILE A 151 -13.43 0.75 -15.85
N ASP A 152 -13.72 0.77 -14.57
CA ASP A 152 -13.07 1.62 -13.59
C ASP A 152 -11.60 1.23 -13.35
N ASN A 153 -10.83 2.20 -12.95
CA ASN A 153 -9.55 1.97 -12.29
C ASN A 153 -9.33 3.00 -11.19
N THR A 154 -8.93 2.53 -10.02
CA THR A 154 -8.50 3.40 -8.93
C THR A 154 -7.18 2.91 -8.38
N ALA A 155 -6.26 3.84 -8.10
CA ALA A 155 -4.93 3.52 -7.59
C ALA A 155 -4.33 4.71 -6.84
N ILE A 156 -3.55 4.45 -5.79
CA ILE A 156 -2.75 5.50 -5.12
C ILE A 156 -1.69 5.99 -6.09
N GLN A 157 -1.68 7.30 -6.33
CA GLN A 157 -0.71 7.95 -7.21
C GLN A 157 -0.39 9.34 -6.68
N ARG A 158 0.91 9.65 -6.58
CA ARG A 158 1.38 10.93 -6.06
C ARG A 158 0.92 12.10 -6.93
N CYS A 159 0.64 13.23 -6.27
CA CYS A 159 0.29 14.48 -6.95
C CYS A 159 1.01 15.65 -6.26
N TRP A 160 1.86 16.37 -6.98
CA TRP A 160 2.49 17.58 -6.47
C TRP A 160 1.57 18.79 -6.67
N VAL A 161 1.20 19.46 -5.58
CA VAL A 161 0.39 20.68 -5.63
C VAL A 161 1.23 21.83 -6.19
N LYS A 162 0.86 22.33 -7.37
CA LYS A 162 1.57 23.42 -8.06
C LYS A 162 0.96 24.79 -7.79
N SER A 163 -0.34 24.85 -7.64
CA SER A 163 -1.09 26.07 -7.37
C SER A 163 -2.42 25.74 -6.69
N ALA A 164 -3.23 26.74 -6.40
CA ALA A 164 -4.56 26.54 -5.83
C ALA A 164 -5.44 25.59 -6.66
N ARG A 165 -5.24 25.52 -7.97
CA ARG A 165 -6.09 24.75 -8.90
C ARG A 165 -5.33 23.82 -9.84
N GLN A 166 -4.05 23.59 -9.58
CA GLN A 166 -3.25 22.72 -10.43
C GLN A 166 -2.37 21.82 -9.59
N MET A 167 -2.28 20.55 -9.98
CA MET A 167 -1.34 19.58 -9.44
C MET A 167 -0.84 18.65 -10.55
N THR A 168 0.38 18.16 -10.43
CA THR A 168 0.82 17.03 -11.28
C THR A 168 0.11 15.77 -10.84
N TRP A 169 0.01 14.82 -11.72
CA TRP A 169 -0.47 13.47 -11.46
C TRP A 169 0.46 12.48 -12.14
N PHE A 170 1.09 11.60 -11.36
CA PHE A 170 2.03 10.63 -11.92
C PHE A 170 1.44 9.21 -12.02
N PRO A 171 0.66 8.90 -13.07
CA PRO A 171 0.25 7.54 -13.36
C PRO A 171 1.45 6.76 -13.94
N TYR A 172 1.91 5.74 -13.21
CA TYR A 172 3.00 4.89 -13.71
C TYR A 172 2.70 4.39 -15.14
N PRO A 173 3.64 4.47 -16.10
CA PRO A 173 3.37 4.25 -17.53
C PRO A 173 2.68 2.94 -17.90
N ALA A 174 2.93 1.85 -17.14
CA ALA A 174 2.30 0.55 -17.36
C ALA A 174 0.98 0.35 -16.57
N SER A 175 0.48 1.37 -15.85
CA SER A 175 -0.75 1.30 -15.09
C SER A 175 -2.00 1.44 -15.95
N HIS A 176 -3.14 0.98 -15.44
CA HIS A 176 -4.42 1.15 -16.12
C HIS A 176 -4.80 2.63 -16.22
N ASN A 177 -4.52 3.47 -15.21
CA ASN A 177 -4.75 4.91 -15.28
C ASN A 177 -3.95 5.57 -16.42
N ALA A 178 -2.66 5.21 -16.59
CA ALA A 178 -1.86 5.71 -17.71
C ALA A 178 -2.39 5.23 -19.07
N ARG A 179 -2.94 4.02 -19.15
CA ARG A 179 -3.61 3.51 -20.36
C ARG A 179 -4.88 4.31 -20.65
N ASN A 180 -5.72 4.53 -19.64
CA ASN A 180 -6.97 5.30 -19.80
C ASN A 180 -6.66 6.74 -20.26
N LEU A 181 -5.69 7.40 -19.60
CA LEU A 181 -5.20 8.72 -19.98
C LEU A 181 -4.78 8.77 -21.47
N ARG A 182 -3.92 7.82 -21.91
CA ARG A 182 -3.49 7.77 -23.32
C ARG A 182 -4.65 7.57 -24.29
N LYS A 183 -5.67 6.78 -23.94
CA LYS A 183 -6.86 6.58 -24.78
C LYS A 183 -7.68 7.87 -24.94
N PHE A 184 -7.91 8.63 -23.86
CA PHE A 184 -8.56 9.93 -23.93
C PHE A 184 -7.75 10.91 -24.78
N HIS A 185 -6.45 11.02 -24.54
CA HIS A 185 -5.59 11.93 -25.30
C HIS A 185 -5.50 11.57 -26.79
N ALA A 186 -5.51 10.27 -27.15
CA ALA A 186 -5.55 9.84 -28.55
C ALA A 186 -6.83 10.26 -29.28
N ARG A 187 -7.92 10.55 -28.54
CA ARG A 187 -9.18 11.10 -29.06
C ARG A 187 -9.19 12.63 -29.09
N GLY A 188 -8.11 13.29 -28.63
CA GLY A 188 -8.08 14.74 -28.43
C GLY A 188 -8.91 15.23 -27.23
N GLU A 189 -9.31 14.31 -26.36
CA GLU A 189 -10.18 14.60 -25.21
C GLU A 189 -9.35 14.72 -23.90
N GLY A 190 -9.79 15.58 -22.98
CA GLY A 190 -9.29 15.62 -21.62
C GLY A 190 -9.70 14.34 -20.87
N CYS A 191 -8.76 13.73 -20.16
CA CYS A 191 -9.06 12.59 -19.28
C CYS A 191 -9.73 13.10 -18.00
N PRO A 192 -10.97 12.70 -17.72
CA PRO A 192 -11.63 13.02 -16.46
C PRO A 192 -10.98 12.18 -15.34
N VAL A 193 -10.72 12.79 -14.20
CA VAL A 193 -10.11 12.12 -13.06
C VAL A 193 -10.67 12.65 -11.74
N ALA A 194 -10.90 11.74 -10.80
CA ALA A 194 -11.24 12.06 -9.42
C ALA A 194 -10.22 11.42 -8.47
N PHE A 195 -9.77 12.18 -7.49
CA PHE A 195 -8.83 11.72 -6.44
C PHE A 195 -9.58 11.71 -5.12
N TRP A 196 -9.78 10.54 -4.54
CA TRP A 196 -10.37 10.43 -3.22
C TRP A 196 -9.32 10.12 -2.16
N ILE A 197 -9.52 10.62 -0.95
CA ILE A 197 -8.58 10.57 0.17
C ILE A 197 -9.33 10.20 1.44
N GLY A 198 -8.74 9.32 2.24
CA GLY A 198 -9.25 8.94 3.56
C GLY A 198 -10.46 8.02 3.50
N HIS A 199 -10.27 6.77 3.94
CA HIS A 199 -11.32 5.76 4.07
C HIS A 199 -10.88 4.68 5.08
N HIS A 200 -11.76 3.74 5.37
CA HIS A 200 -11.45 2.54 6.14
C HIS A 200 -10.28 1.75 5.50
N PRO A 201 -9.29 1.24 6.28
CA PRO A 201 -8.14 0.51 5.73
C PRO A 201 -8.51 -0.62 4.76
N ALA A 202 -9.61 -1.35 4.99
CA ALA A 202 -10.07 -2.40 4.10
C ALA A 202 -10.34 -1.89 2.67
N VAL A 203 -10.88 -0.68 2.53
CA VAL A 203 -11.13 -0.05 1.21
C VAL A 203 -9.82 0.44 0.61
N LEU A 204 -8.94 1.07 1.41
CA LEU A 204 -7.60 1.49 0.97
C LEU A 204 -6.80 0.30 0.39
N LEU A 205 -6.80 -0.84 1.08
CA LEU A 205 -6.09 -2.03 0.62
C LEU A 205 -6.80 -2.72 -0.54
N GLY A 206 -8.14 -2.79 -0.50
CA GLY A 206 -8.92 -3.41 -1.56
C GLY A 206 -8.68 -2.77 -2.92
N THR A 207 -8.56 -1.44 -2.96
CA THR A 207 -8.23 -0.69 -4.18
C THR A 207 -6.76 -0.81 -4.62
N GLN A 208 -5.89 -1.40 -3.78
CA GLN A 208 -4.50 -1.75 -4.16
C GLN A 208 -4.39 -3.17 -4.75
N ALA A 209 -5.49 -3.90 -4.89
CA ALA A 209 -5.51 -5.21 -5.52
C ALA A 209 -4.82 -5.18 -6.89
N LYS A 210 -3.96 -6.19 -7.15
CA LYS A 210 -3.20 -6.25 -8.42
C LYS A 210 -4.03 -7.00 -9.47
N LEU A 211 -5.05 -6.32 -9.97
CA LEU A 211 -6.06 -6.86 -10.87
C LEU A 211 -5.56 -7.00 -12.31
N LYS A 212 -6.19 -7.90 -13.04
CA LYS A 212 -6.08 -7.98 -14.49
C LYS A 212 -7.18 -7.12 -15.11
N TYR A 213 -6.92 -6.57 -16.28
CA TYR A 213 -7.98 -5.97 -17.08
C TYR A 213 -8.86 -7.09 -17.69
N PRO A 214 -10.19 -6.99 -17.66
CA PRO A 214 -11.04 -5.84 -17.28
C PRO A 214 -11.71 -5.95 -15.89
N GLU A 215 -11.00 -6.43 -14.87
CA GLU A 215 -11.53 -6.55 -13.51
C GLU A 215 -11.73 -5.17 -12.85
N SER A 216 -12.86 -5.00 -12.11
CA SER A 216 -13.19 -3.76 -11.38
C SER A 216 -12.48 -3.67 -10.04
N HIS A 217 -11.88 -2.52 -9.75
CA HIS A 217 -11.30 -2.24 -8.43
C HIS A 217 -12.38 -2.06 -7.35
N TRP A 218 -13.58 -1.62 -7.73
CA TRP A 218 -14.69 -1.47 -6.79
C TRP A 218 -15.20 -2.82 -6.29
N ASP A 219 -15.28 -3.82 -7.18
CA ASP A 219 -15.66 -5.19 -6.81
C ASP A 219 -14.61 -5.81 -5.88
N ALA A 220 -13.32 -5.64 -6.19
CA ALA A 220 -12.23 -6.11 -5.35
C ALA A 220 -12.23 -5.43 -3.97
N ALA A 221 -12.47 -4.13 -3.91
CA ALA A 221 -12.58 -3.39 -2.66
C ALA A 221 -13.76 -3.88 -1.81
N GLY A 222 -14.91 -4.15 -2.44
CA GLY A 222 -16.06 -4.76 -1.78
C GLY A 222 -15.74 -6.16 -1.25
N GLY A 223 -15.02 -6.97 -2.01
CA GLY A 223 -14.55 -8.30 -1.59
C GLY A 223 -13.63 -8.24 -0.36
N VAL A 224 -12.66 -7.32 -0.34
CA VAL A 224 -11.75 -7.10 0.80
C VAL A 224 -12.51 -6.55 2.00
N LEU A 225 -13.42 -5.61 1.79
CA LEU A 225 -14.29 -5.06 2.84
C LEU A 225 -15.25 -6.12 3.42
N GLY A 226 -15.62 -7.13 2.62
CA GLY A 226 -16.62 -8.14 2.99
C GLY A 226 -18.06 -7.63 2.89
N ALA A 227 -18.29 -6.49 2.22
CA ALA A 227 -19.60 -5.85 2.02
C ALA A 227 -19.57 -4.97 0.76
N PRO A 228 -20.75 -4.65 0.16
CA PRO A 228 -20.82 -3.71 -0.93
C PRO A 228 -20.22 -2.35 -0.56
N LEU A 229 -19.22 -1.89 -1.33
CA LEU A 229 -18.68 -0.54 -1.17
C LEU A 229 -19.75 0.46 -1.63
N ARG A 230 -20.01 1.48 -0.83
CA ARG A 230 -20.96 2.54 -1.16
C ARG A 230 -20.28 3.55 -2.08
N LEU A 231 -20.81 3.72 -3.27
CA LEU A 231 -20.33 4.68 -4.26
C LEU A 231 -21.40 5.74 -4.54
N VAL A 232 -20.93 6.94 -4.87
CA VAL A 232 -21.77 8.06 -5.30
C VAL A 232 -21.23 8.62 -6.63
N PRO A 233 -22.08 9.07 -7.55
CA PRO A 233 -21.62 9.80 -8.74
C PRO A 233 -20.77 11.01 -8.36
N SER A 234 -19.65 11.19 -9.08
CA SER A 234 -18.79 12.37 -8.98
C SER A 234 -19.61 13.65 -9.21
N VAL A 235 -19.27 14.71 -8.49
CA VAL A 235 -19.98 15.99 -8.63
C VAL A 235 -19.65 16.69 -9.96
N LEU A 236 -18.42 16.53 -10.46
CA LEU A 236 -17.97 17.12 -11.72
C LEU A 236 -18.28 16.24 -12.94
N HIS A 237 -18.03 14.94 -12.81
CA HIS A 237 -18.07 13.99 -13.94
C HIS A 237 -19.38 13.16 -14.01
N GLY A 238 -20.24 13.28 -12.99
CA GLY A 238 -21.48 12.50 -12.89
C GLY A 238 -21.22 10.99 -12.80
N GLU A 239 -22.11 10.19 -13.37
CA GLU A 239 -22.06 8.72 -13.34
C GLU A 239 -20.86 8.11 -14.09
N ARG A 240 -20.13 8.90 -14.89
CA ARG A 240 -18.93 8.43 -15.60
C ARG A 240 -17.79 8.08 -14.62
N ILE A 241 -17.71 8.77 -13.50
CA ILE A 241 -16.77 8.46 -12.42
C ILE A 241 -17.55 8.31 -11.13
N MET A 242 -17.46 7.13 -10.53
CA MET A 242 -17.96 6.85 -9.19
C MET A 242 -16.85 7.04 -8.17
N VAL A 243 -17.19 7.59 -7.01
CA VAL A 243 -16.26 7.78 -5.90
C VAL A 243 -16.83 7.17 -4.61
N PRO A 244 -16.00 6.74 -3.64
CA PRO A 244 -16.51 6.23 -2.36
C PRO A 244 -17.30 7.30 -1.61
N ALA A 245 -18.57 6.99 -1.29
CA ALA A 245 -19.48 7.91 -0.62
C ALA A 245 -19.01 8.28 0.79
N ASP A 246 -18.24 7.38 1.41
CA ASP A 246 -17.75 7.51 2.78
C ASP A 246 -16.27 7.96 2.86
N ALA A 247 -15.67 8.37 1.73
CA ALA A 247 -14.36 9.03 1.75
C ALA A 247 -14.41 10.36 2.51
N GLU A 248 -13.26 10.88 2.89
CA GLU A 248 -13.15 12.15 3.60
C GLU A 248 -13.13 13.34 2.64
N ILE A 249 -12.38 13.22 1.54
CA ILE A 249 -12.16 14.29 0.54
C ILE A 249 -12.16 13.68 -0.86
N VAL A 250 -12.73 14.39 -1.84
CA VAL A 250 -12.59 14.10 -3.28
C VAL A 250 -12.21 15.37 -4.02
N ILE A 251 -11.17 15.28 -4.84
CA ILE A 251 -10.65 16.34 -5.70
C ILE A 251 -10.90 15.92 -7.15
N GLU A 252 -11.56 16.74 -7.96
CA GLU A 252 -12.01 16.39 -9.29
C GLU A 252 -11.50 17.40 -10.32
N GLY A 253 -11.07 16.89 -11.46
CA GLY A 253 -10.54 17.74 -12.53
C GLY A 253 -10.28 17.00 -13.83
N TRP A 254 -9.48 17.61 -14.67
CA TRP A 254 -9.15 17.16 -16.01
C TRP A 254 -7.65 17.15 -16.27
N ALA A 255 -7.13 16.04 -16.78
CA ALA A 255 -5.80 15.98 -17.38
C ALA A 255 -5.95 16.19 -18.90
N ARG A 256 -5.65 17.40 -19.39
CA ARG A 256 -5.84 17.76 -20.80
C ARG A 256 -4.67 17.31 -21.66
N PRO A 257 -4.88 16.99 -22.96
CA PRO A 257 -3.80 16.67 -23.89
C PRO A 257 -2.74 17.78 -23.93
N GLY A 258 -1.47 17.40 -23.80
CA GLY A 258 -0.34 18.33 -23.85
C GLY A 258 -0.10 19.15 -22.57
N ALA A 259 -1.03 19.16 -21.62
CA ALA A 259 -0.82 19.81 -20.33
C ALA A 259 0.09 18.92 -19.45
N VAL A 260 1.35 19.34 -19.31
CA VAL A 260 2.38 18.60 -18.54
C VAL A 260 3.20 19.58 -17.70
N SER A 261 3.84 19.08 -16.64
CA SER A 261 4.74 19.83 -15.76
C SER A 261 5.82 18.90 -15.17
N PRO A 262 6.99 19.41 -14.78
CA PRO A 262 7.94 18.66 -13.98
C PRO A 262 7.30 18.14 -12.68
N ASP A 263 7.67 16.90 -12.30
CA ASP A 263 7.26 16.20 -11.08
C ASP A 263 8.46 15.50 -10.46
N GLY A 264 8.69 15.69 -9.19
CA GLY A 264 9.86 15.19 -8.48
C GLY A 264 10.97 16.24 -8.29
N PRO A 265 12.05 15.86 -7.59
CA PRO A 265 12.28 14.56 -6.95
C PRO A 265 11.24 14.24 -5.86
N PHE A 266 11.00 12.95 -5.60
CA PHE A 266 10.00 12.49 -4.64
C PHE A 266 10.47 11.21 -3.93
N GLY A 267 10.17 11.09 -2.62
CA GLY A 267 10.47 9.90 -1.83
C GLY A 267 9.75 8.66 -2.33
N GLU A 268 10.50 7.59 -2.61
CA GLU A 268 9.95 6.36 -3.18
C GLU A 268 9.98 5.20 -2.17
N TYR A 269 9.22 4.15 -2.44
CA TYR A 269 9.16 2.94 -1.60
C TYR A 269 10.53 2.28 -1.36
N THR A 270 11.51 2.58 -2.16
CA THR A 270 12.89 2.08 -2.03
C THR A 270 13.65 2.75 -0.89
N GLY A 271 13.14 3.88 -0.36
CA GLY A 271 13.83 4.72 0.61
C GLY A 271 14.79 5.72 -0.01
N TYR A 272 14.81 5.81 -1.34
CA TYR A 272 15.57 6.80 -2.11
C TYR A 272 14.63 7.81 -2.76
N LEU A 273 15.14 8.96 -3.13
CA LEU A 273 14.41 9.91 -3.96
C LEU A 273 14.41 9.41 -5.41
N GLY A 274 13.23 9.38 -6.02
CA GLY A 274 13.09 9.27 -7.46
C GLY A 274 13.52 10.55 -8.15
N GLY A 275 13.98 10.45 -9.39
CA GLY A 275 14.35 11.61 -10.21
C GLY A 275 13.16 12.46 -10.64
N GLU A 276 13.45 13.61 -11.22
CA GLU A 276 12.45 14.45 -11.89
C GLU A 276 11.93 13.75 -13.14
N VAL A 277 10.61 13.81 -13.34
CA VAL A 277 9.93 13.29 -14.52
C VAL A 277 8.98 14.35 -15.08
N THR A 278 8.54 14.20 -16.32
CA THR A 278 7.43 14.98 -16.87
C THR A 278 6.14 14.24 -16.60
N ALA A 279 5.20 14.89 -15.90
CA ALA A 279 3.92 14.32 -15.53
C ALA A 279 2.73 15.13 -16.08
N PRO A 280 1.57 14.51 -16.35
CA PRO A 280 0.34 15.23 -16.66
C PRO A 280 0.01 16.27 -15.60
N LEU A 281 -0.41 17.44 -16.03
CA LEU A 281 -0.94 18.49 -15.17
C LEU A 281 -2.47 18.37 -15.14
N VAL A 282 -3.03 18.27 -13.94
CA VAL A 282 -4.48 18.22 -13.71
C VAL A 282 -4.97 19.60 -13.30
N GLU A 283 -5.98 20.08 -14.01
CA GLU A 283 -6.72 21.30 -13.67
C GLU A 283 -7.90 20.92 -12.77
N ILE A 284 -7.93 21.48 -11.56
CA ILE A 284 -8.95 21.19 -10.54
C ILE A 284 -10.14 22.12 -10.73
N GLU A 285 -11.33 21.53 -10.79
CA GLU A 285 -12.58 22.25 -10.98
C GLU A 285 -13.61 22.02 -9.86
N CYS A 286 -13.42 20.95 -9.05
CA CYS A 286 -14.31 20.67 -7.94
C CYS A 286 -13.55 19.99 -6.80
N ILE A 287 -13.85 20.38 -5.55
CA ILE A 287 -13.44 19.67 -4.34
C ILE A 287 -14.70 19.42 -3.51
N THR A 288 -14.88 18.17 -3.09
CA THR A 288 -15.95 17.80 -2.16
C THR A 288 -15.34 17.18 -0.91
N ARG A 289 -15.92 17.41 0.25
CA ARG A 289 -15.44 16.86 1.51
C ARG A 289 -16.51 16.79 2.58
N ARG A 290 -16.22 16.01 3.62
CA ARG A 290 -16.96 16.08 4.88
C ARG A 290 -16.72 17.44 5.56
N ARG A 291 -17.62 17.88 6.47
CA ARG A 291 -17.49 19.18 7.16
C ARG A 291 -16.22 19.28 7.97
N ASP A 292 -15.92 18.26 8.73
CA ASP A 292 -14.75 18.10 9.60
C ASP A 292 -13.83 17.02 9.02
N ALA A 293 -13.46 17.18 7.76
CA ALA A 293 -12.71 16.17 7.01
C ALA A 293 -11.37 15.82 7.67
N ILE A 294 -10.95 14.58 7.47
CA ILE A 294 -9.63 14.07 7.89
C ILE A 294 -8.81 13.81 6.63
N TYR A 295 -7.74 14.58 6.46
CA TYR A 295 -6.78 14.34 5.39
C TYR A 295 -5.87 13.17 5.77
N HIS A 296 -5.89 12.12 4.97
CA HIS A 296 -5.01 10.98 5.12
C HIS A 296 -3.75 11.18 4.29
N ASP A 297 -2.59 10.99 4.92
CA ASP A 297 -1.28 11.06 4.27
C ASP A 297 -0.53 9.75 4.47
N TYR A 298 0.20 9.30 3.45
CA TYR A 298 1.16 8.21 3.53
C TYR A 298 2.58 8.75 3.64
N ALA A 299 3.34 8.26 4.62
CA ALA A 299 4.77 8.53 4.69
C ALA A 299 5.51 7.76 3.58
N SER A 300 5.99 8.49 2.58
CA SER A 300 6.72 7.91 1.45
C SER A 300 7.99 7.20 1.90
N GLY A 301 8.18 5.96 1.45
CA GLY A 301 9.35 5.15 1.78
C GLY A 301 9.33 4.54 3.20
N LEU A 302 8.33 4.79 4.03
CA LEU A 302 8.19 4.23 5.37
C LEU A 302 7.18 3.07 5.43
N THR A 303 7.13 2.43 6.57
CA THR A 303 6.28 1.24 6.84
C THR A 303 4.81 1.51 6.57
N ASP A 304 4.31 2.73 6.81
CA ASP A 304 2.92 3.13 6.53
C ASP A 304 2.53 2.95 5.06
N MET A 305 3.42 3.28 4.12
CA MET A 305 3.20 3.07 2.69
C MET A 305 3.55 1.64 2.26
N LEU A 306 4.51 0.99 2.93
CA LEU A 306 5.00 -0.34 2.53
C LEU A 306 4.00 -1.44 2.88
N VAL A 307 3.48 -1.45 4.10
CA VAL A 307 2.62 -2.54 4.62
C VAL A 307 1.41 -2.80 3.74
N PRO A 308 0.56 -1.81 3.39
CA PRO A 308 -0.66 -2.08 2.62
C PRO A 308 -0.36 -2.62 1.20
N ASP A 309 0.63 -2.07 0.50
CA ASP A 309 0.98 -2.55 -0.85
C ASP A 309 1.71 -3.90 -0.80
N ASN A 310 2.51 -4.16 0.24
CA ASN A 310 3.15 -5.48 0.45
C ASN A 310 2.08 -6.56 0.71
N MET A 311 1.07 -6.30 1.54
CA MET A 311 -0.03 -7.24 1.78
C MET A 311 -0.81 -7.54 0.49
N ALA A 312 -1.09 -6.53 -0.33
CA ALA A 312 -1.72 -6.73 -1.64
C ALA A 312 -0.81 -7.52 -2.60
N MET A 313 0.50 -7.27 -2.55
CA MET A 313 1.50 -7.98 -3.35
C MET A 313 1.64 -9.45 -2.92
N GLU A 314 1.62 -9.72 -1.61
CA GLU A 314 1.61 -11.07 -1.04
C GLU A 314 0.42 -11.89 -1.55
N GLY A 315 -0.78 -11.32 -1.56
CA GLY A 315 -1.97 -12.00 -2.12
C GLY A 315 -1.83 -12.33 -3.59
N LYS A 316 -1.25 -11.43 -4.39
CA LYS A 316 -0.96 -11.68 -5.81
C LYS A 316 0.09 -12.76 -6.02
N LEU A 317 1.20 -12.69 -5.27
CA LEU A 317 2.25 -13.71 -5.33
C LEU A 317 1.74 -15.07 -4.86
N TYR A 318 0.93 -15.10 -3.79
CA TYR A 318 0.31 -16.33 -3.33
C TYR A 318 -0.53 -17.00 -4.43
N SER A 319 -1.40 -16.27 -5.09
CA SER A 319 -2.21 -16.82 -6.19
C SER A 319 -1.35 -17.28 -7.37
N LEU A 320 -0.31 -16.53 -7.72
CA LEU A 320 0.58 -16.85 -8.84
C LEU A 320 1.38 -18.13 -8.57
N VAL A 321 1.99 -18.22 -7.39
CA VAL A 321 2.86 -19.35 -7.02
C VAL A 321 2.03 -20.59 -6.69
N LYS A 322 0.90 -20.43 -6.00
CA LYS A 322 0.01 -21.55 -5.63
C LYS A 322 -0.52 -22.33 -6.85
N ALA A 323 -0.63 -21.65 -7.99
CA ALA A 323 -1.07 -22.28 -9.24
C ALA A 323 -0.05 -23.31 -9.79
N VAL A 324 1.22 -23.18 -9.47
CA VAL A 324 2.31 -24.07 -9.94
C VAL A 324 2.93 -24.89 -8.80
N ALA A 325 2.75 -24.46 -7.57
CA ALA A 325 3.32 -25.11 -6.37
C ALA A 325 2.25 -25.29 -5.28
N PRO A 326 1.49 -26.41 -5.33
CA PRO A 326 0.44 -26.72 -4.36
C PRO A 326 0.91 -26.82 -2.90
N ALA A 327 2.17 -27.17 -2.65
CA ALA A 327 2.75 -27.24 -1.31
C ALA A 327 3.02 -25.87 -0.67
N LEU A 328 2.88 -24.77 -1.42
CA LEU A 328 3.01 -23.42 -0.86
C LEU A 328 1.97 -23.19 0.26
N VAL A 329 2.41 -22.75 1.43
CA VAL A 329 1.51 -22.45 2.55
C VAL A 329 1.44 -20.98 2.90
N ASN A 330 2.50 -20.20 2.61
CA ASN A 330 2.48 -18.76 2.90
C ASN A 330 3.45 -17.98 2.01
N VAL A 331 3.20 -16.69 1.91
CA VAL A 331 4.06 -15.71 1.24
C VAL A 331 4.22 -14.49 2.12
N HIS A 332 5.43 -13.95 2.22
CA HIS A 332 5.70 -12.70 2.90
C HIS A 332 6.59 -11.79 2.04
N VAL A 333 6.26 -10.51 1.99
CA VAL A 333 7.06 -9.44 1.39
C VAL A 333 7.47 -8.49 2.52
N PRO A 334 8.70 -8.62 3.05
CA PRO A 334 9.14 -7.85 4.20
C PRO A 334 9.28 -6.36 3.85
N THR A 335 9.02 -5.48 4.81
CA THR A 335 9.19 -4.02 4.66
C THR A 335 10.65 -3.66 4.45
N GLU A 336 11.57 -4.34 5.12
CA GLU A 336 13.02 -4.19 5.01
C GLU A 336 13.53 -4.54 3.61
N GLY A 337 12.87 -5.47 2.94
CA GLY A 337 13.17 -5.88 1.56
C GLY A 337 12.64 -4.93 0.49
N ARG A 338 11.98 -3.83 0.87
CA ARG A 338 11.55 -2.74 -0.02
C ARG A 338 10.86 -3.24 -1.29
N ARG A 339 9.98 -4.26 -1.17
CA ARG A 339 9.26 -4.93 -2.28
C ARG A 339 10.15 -5.68 -3.28
N PHE A 340 11.47 -5.69 -3.06
CA PHE A 340 12.41 -6.45 -3.88
C PHE A 340 12.58 -7.90 -3.41
N HIS A 341 12.31 -8.18 -2.12
CA HIS A 341 12.36 -9.52 -1.56
C HIS A 341 10.96 -10.12 -1.41
N ALA A 342 10.85 -11.42 -1.68
CA ALA A 342 9.67 -12.21 -1.39
C ALA A 342 10.09 -13.54 -0.76
N TYR A 343 9.42 -13.92 0.32
CA TYR A 343 9.65 -15.16 1.04
C TYR A 343 8.49 -16.12 0.80
N LEU A 344 8.81 -17.38 0.47
CA LEU A 344 7.85 -18.44 0.19
C LEU A 344 8.02 -19.54 1.24
N GLN A 345 6.92 -19.98 1.86
CA GLN A 345 6.94 -21.05 2.86
C GLN A 345 6.22 -22.28 2.35
N PHE A 346 6.81 -23.43 2.51
CA PHE A 346 6.34 -24.69 2.00
C PHE A 346 6.08 -25.71 3.10
N LYS A 347 5.16 -26.63 2.84
CA LYS A 347 4.91 -27.82 3.64
C LYS A 347 5.08 -29.04 2.76
N ASN A 348 6.15 -29.83 3.04
CA ASN A 348 6.46 -31.06 2.32
C ASN A 348 6.40 -30.90 0.78
N PRO A 349 7.20 -29.98 0.19
CA PRO A 349 7.19 -29.77 -1.26
C PRO A 349 7.65 -31.03 -2.01
N GLY A 350 7.03 -31.25 -3.16
CA GLY A 350 7.42 -32.30 -4.08
C GLY A 350 8.73 -32.00 -4.84
N PRO A 351 9.35 -33.00 -5.48
CA PRO A 351 10.55 -32.79 -6.28
C PRO A 351 10.33 -31.74 -7.38
N GLY A 352 11.20 -30.70 -7.44
CA GLY A 352 11.13 -29.61 -8.40
C GLY A 352 10.14 -28.50 -8.08
N GLU A 353 9.18 -28.72 -7.20
CA GLU A 353 8.11 -27.77 -6.90
C GLU A 353 8.60 -26.43 -6.35
N VAL A 354 9.64 -26.45 -5.49
CA VAL A 354 10.26 -25.22 -4.98
C VAL A 354 10.90 -24.43 -6.12
N ARG A 355 11.54 -25.10 -7.05
CA ARG A 355 12.19 -24.46 -8.22
C ARG A 355 11.16 -23.79 -9.12
N ASP A 356 10.04 -24.45 -9.40
CA ASP A 356 8.93 -23.89 -10.19
C ASP A 356 8.33 -22.66 -9.49
N ALA A 357 8.17 -22.72 -8.17
CA ALA A 357 7.69 -21.61 -7.35
C ALA A 357 8.63 -20.38 -7.40
N LEU A 358 9.95 -20.59 -7.27
CA LEU A 358 10.95 -19.54 -7.38
C LEU A 358 10.87 -18.84 -8.74
N LEU A 359 10.78 -19.60 -9.82
CA LEU A 359 10.65 -19.05 -11.19
C LEU A 359 9.35 -18.28 -11.37
N ALA A 360 8.24 -18.80 -10.88
CA ALA A 360 6.93 -18.13 -10.93
C ALA A 360 6.95 -16.80 -10.17
N ALA A 361 7.50 -16.78 -8.96
CA ALA A 361 7.60 -15.55 -8.17
C ALA A 361 8.55 -14.51 -8.79
N MET A 362 9.66 -14.94 -9.38
CA MET A 362 10.60 -14.06 -10.11
C MET A 362 9.97 -13.41 -11.34
N ALA A 363 8.92 -13.98 -11.93
CA ALA A 363 8.18 -13.35 -13.02
C ALA A 363 7.44 -12.07 -12.56
N TYR A 364 7.22 -11.88 -11.26
CA TYR A 364 6.62 -10.65 -10.75
C TYR A 364 7.61 -9.48 -10.82
N ARG A 365 7.25 -8.41 -11.55
CA ARG A 365 8.16 -7.32 -11.96
C ARG A 365 8.97 -6.70 -10.81
N ARG A 366 8.36 -6.46 -9.62
CA ARG A 366 9.03 -5.79 -8.50
C ARG A 366 9.98 -6.69 -7.72
N VAL A 367 9.76 -8.00 -7.73
CA VAL A 367 10.60 -8.95 -6.99
C VAL A 367 11.96 -9.09 -7.68
N LYS A 368 13.04 -9.02 -6.92
CA LYS A 368 14.43 -9.29 -7.34
C LYS A 368 14.97 -10.56 -6.72
N THR A 369 14.62 -10.81 -5.47
CA THR A 369 15.10 -11.97 -4.71
C THR A 369 13.93 -12.74 -4.15
N VAL A 370 13.89 -14.04 -4.40
CA VAL A 370 12.90 -14.96 -3.83
C VAL A 370 13.61 -16.00 -2.98
N ILE A 371 13.17 -16.17 -1.73
CA ILE A 371 13.74 -17.15 -0.81
C ILE A 371 12.66 -18.14 -0.40
N ALA A 372 12.90 -19.43 -0.61
CA ALA A 372 12.01 -20.51 -0.22
C ALA A 372 12.49 -21.19 1.06
N VAL A 373 11.57 -21.40 2.02
CA VAL A 373 11.84 -22.09 3.29
C VAL A 373 10.67 -23.03 3.62
N GLU A 374 10.82 -23.85 4.65
CA GLU A 374 9.76 -24.71 5.18
C GLU A 374 9.05 -24.10 6.40
N GLU A 375 7.96 -24.75 6.87
CA GLU A 375 7.10 -24.28 7.97
C GLU A 375 7.83 -24.07 9.31
N ASP A 376 9.00 -24.66 9.51
CA ASP A 376 9.81 -24.52 10.72
C ASP A 376 10.61 -23.20 10.78
N VAL A 377 10.59 -22.40 9.69
CA VAL A 377 11.20 -21.06 9.62
C VAL A 377 10.11 -20.01 9.69
N ASP A 378 10.21 -19.07 10.62
CA ASP A 378 9.32 -17.93 10.72
C ASP A 378 9.61 -16.89 9.62
N LEU A 379 8.72 -16.77 8.62
CA LEU A 379 8.84 -15.79 7.52
C LEU A 379 8.85 -14.33 7.98
N PHE A 380 8.32 -14.05 9.17
CA PHE A 380 8.18 -12.69 9.71
C PHE A 380 9.32 -12.31 10.65
N SER A 381 10.30 -13.21 10.82
CA SER A 381 11.51 -12.97 11.58
C SER A 381 12.73 -12.85 10.66
N PRO A 382 13.30 -11.64 10.50
CA PRO A 382 14.53 -11.44 9.72
C PRO A 382 15.67 -12.34 10.20
N ASP A 383 15.79 -12.56 11.53
CA ASP A 383 16.80 -13.42 12.13
C ASP A 383 16.60 -14.90 11.72
N ALA A 384 15.36 -15.40 11.71
CA ALA A 384 15.06 -16.75 11.27
C ALA A 384 15.37 -16.96 9.78
N MET A 385 15.05 -15.95 8.95
CA MET A 385 15.36 -15.97 7.52
C MET A 385 16.87 -15.96 7.27
N LEU A 386 17.60 -15.09 7.99
CA LEU A 386 19.07 -15.03 7.88
C LEU A 386 19.71 -16.34 8.36
N TRP A 387 19.21 -16.92 9.46
CA TRP A 387 19.66 -18.23 9.94
C TRP A 387 19.45 -19.33 8.89
N ALA A 388 18.27 -19.38 8.26
CA ALA A 388 17.99 -20.36 7.21
C ALA A 388 18.93 -20.20 6.00
N LEU A 389 19.19 -18.98 5.57
CA LEU A 389 20.15 -18.68 4.49
C LEU A 389 21.57 -19.13 4.83
N ALA A 390 22.02 -18.87 6.06
CA ALA A 390 23.37 -19.21 6.52
C ALA A 390 23.59 -20.72 6.69
N THR A 391 22.54 -21.46 7.05
CA THR A 391 22.71 -22.87 7.47
C THR A 391 22.17 -23.89 6.45
N ARG A 392 21.24 -23.51 5.55
CA ARG A 392 20.54 -24.45 4.66
C ARG A 392 20.94 -24.33 3.20
N VAL A 393 21.59 -23.23 2.80
CA VAL A 393 21.89 -22.96 1.39
C VAL A 393 23.30 -23.40 1.03
N LEU A 394 23.41 -24.31 0.06
CA LEU A 394 24.64 -24.57 -0.64
C LEU A 394 24.66 -23.67 -1.90
N TRP A 395 25.35 -22.56 -1.84
CA TRP A 395 25.33 -21.48 -2.83
C TRP A 395 25.62 -21.93 -4.27
N SER A 396 26.40 -22.98 -4.46
CA SER A 396 26.72 -23.55 -5.79
C SER A 396 25.59 -24.40 -6.39
N ARG A 397 24.57 -24.80 -5.59
CA ARG A 397 23.50 -25.70 -6.01
C ARG A 397 22.12 -25.07 -5.89
N ASP A 398 21.88 -24.34 -4.78
CA ASP A 398 20.54 -23.95 -4.34
C ASP A 398 20.15 -22.54 -4.80
N VAL A 399 20.97 -21.94 -5.65
CA VAL A 399 20.73 -20.59 -6.19
C VAL A 399 20.42 -20.67 -7.68
N ILE A 400 19.39 -19.94 -8.09
CA ILE A 400 19.01 -19.76 -9.50
C ILE A 400 19.12 -18.28 -9.83
N THR A 401 19.89 -17.95 -10.86
CA THR A 401 19.91 -16.58 -11.42
C THR A 401 19.26 -16.61 -12.80
N VAL A 402 18.33 -15.68 -13.04
CA VAL A 402 17.65 -15.51 -14.32
C VAL A 402 17.83 -14.08 -14.79
N GLU A 403 18.49 -13.90 -15.92
CA GLU A 403 18.74 -12.60 -16.53
C GLU A 403 17.59 -12.14 -17.44
N GLY A 404 17.53 -10.84 -17.71
CA GLY A 404 16.62 -10.26 -18.69
C GLY A 404 15.15 -10.21 -18.27
N LEU A 405 14.85 -10.42 -16.99
CA LEU A 405 13.50 -10.30 -16.46
C LEU A 405 13.08 -8.84 -16.22
N SER A 406 11.77 -8.56 -16.34
CA SER A 406 11.24 -7.23 -16.07
C SER A 406 11.56 -6.74 -14.66
N GLY A 407 12.21 -5.58 -14.54
CA GLY A 407 12.58 -4.91 -13.30
C GLY A 407 11.66 -3.75 -12.93
N SER A 408 11.86 -3.19 -11.76
CA SER A 408 11.25 -1.93 -11.35
C SER A 408 12.06 -0.76 -11.88
N SER A 409 11.41 0.23 -12.48
CA SER A 409 12.08 1.48 -12.88
C SER A 409 12.55 2.33 -11.69
N LEU A 410 12.14 1.97 -10.47
CA LEU A 410 12.56 2.60 -9.22
C LEU A 410 13.68 1.81 -8.52
N ASP A 411 14.23 0.81 -9.18
CA ASP A 411 15.39 0.08 -8.66
C ASP A 411 16.64 0.97 -8.78
N PRO A 412 17.25 1.41 -7.66
CA PRO A 412 18.31 2.41 -7.66
C PRO A 412 19.62 1.93 -8.28
N VAL A 413 19.77 0.61 -8.53
CA VAL A 413 20.97 0.06 -9.17
C VAL A 413 20.83 -0.10 -10.68
N LEU A 414 19.64 0.15 -11.25
CA LEU A 414 19.45 0.11 -12.69
C LEU A 414 19.81 1.46 -13.33
N PRO A 415 20.56 1.46 -14.43
CA PRO A 415 20.75 2.68 -15.21
C PRO A 415 19.43 3.26 -15.71
N GLU A 416 19.41 4.57 -15.94
CA GLU A 416 18.23 5.24 -16.50
C GLU A 416 17.79 4.60 -17.83
N GLY A 417 16.49 4.40 -18.00
CA GLY A 417 15.90 3.79 -19.18
C GLY A 417 15.98 2.26 -19.23
N VAL A 418 16.70 1.62 -18.31
CA VAL A 418 16.78 0.15 -18.22
C VAL A 418 15.60 -0.37 -17.43
N SER A 419 14.85 -1.31 -18.03
CA SER A 419 13.66 -1.93 -17.44
C SER A 419 13.78 -3.43 -17.18
N THR A 420 14.96 -4.01 -17.45
CA THR A 420 15.25 -5.43 -17.22
C THR A 420 16.38 -5.61 -16.22
N THR A 421 16.35 -6.69 -15.46
CA THR A 421 17.35 -7.01 -14.43
C THR A 421 17.54 -8.51 -14.32
N ALA A 422 18.65 -8.93 -13.73
CA ALA A 422 18.81 -10.28 -13.23
C ALA A 422 18.03 -10.44 -11.91
N LYS A 423 17.42 -11.61 -11.71
CA LYS A 423 16.71 -11.96 -10.47
C LYS A 423 17.24 -13.27 -9.92
N VAL A 424 17.15 -13.42 -8.59
CA VAL A 424 17.71 -14.54 -7.86
C VAL A 424 16.63 -15.28 -7.11
N GLY A 425 16.59 -16.61 -7.27
CA GLY A 425 15.80 -17.54 -6.46
C GLY A 425 16.73 -18.38 -5.59
N ILE A 426 16.43 -18.51 -4.31
CA ILE A 426 17.25 -19.23 -3.33
C ILE A 426 16.36 -20.31 -2.67
N ASP A 427 16.77 -21.57 -2.79
CA ASP A 427 16.14 -22.69 -2.12
C ASP A 427 16.85 -22.93 -0.77
N ALA A 428 16.22 -22.50 0.31
CA ALA A 428 16.62 -22.73 1.68
C ALA A 428 15.72 -23.76 2.40
N THR A 429 15.10 -24.67 1.65
CA THR A 429 14.40 -25.83 2.20
C THR A 429 15.39 -26.92 2.62
N ARG A 430 14.95 -27.81 3.49
CA ARG A 430 15.82 -28.90 3.98
C ARG A 430 15.94 -30.01 2.95
N THR A 431 17.15 -30.46 2.70
CA THR A 431 17.38 -31.69 1.94
C THR A 431 17.10 -32.94 2.82
N PRO A 432 16.75 -34.09 2.22
CA PRO A 432 16.64 -35.35 2.96
C PRO A 432 17.90 -35.64 3.79
N GLY A 433 17.72 -36.02 5.05
CA GLY A 433 18.83 -36.27 5.98
C GLY A 433 19.44 -35.02 6.62
N TYR A 434 18.79 -33.85 6.49
CA TYR A 434 19.24 -32.62 7.15
C TYR A 434 19.25 -32.78 8.68
N PRO A 435 20.25 -32.19 9.40
CA PRO A 435 20.38 -32.32 10.86
C PRO A 435 19.12 -31.77 11.57
N VAL A 436 18.80 -32.39 12.71
CA VAL A 436 17.71 -31.94 13.58
C VAL A 436 18.14 -30.65 14.29
N VAL A 437 17.25 -29.68 14.34
CA VAL A 437 17.47 -28.42 15.07
C VAL A 437 17.58 -28.71 16.57
N ALA A 438 18.59 -28.16 17.21
CA ALA A 438 18.76 -28.26 18.68
C ALA A 438 17.66 -27.43 19.36
N THR A 439 16.79 -28.11 20.10
CA THR A 439 15.66 -27.50 20.79
C THR A 439 15.60 -27.94 22.24
N VAL A 440 14.89 -27.23 23.08
CA VAL A 440 14.48 -27.67 24.42
C VAL A 440 13.06 -28.21 24.38
N PRO A 441 12.65 -29.11 25.30
CA PRO A 441 11.27 -29.59 25.35
C PRO A 441 10.25 -28.45 25.44
N ASP A 442 9.16 -28.51 24.65
CA ASP A 442 8.12 -27.47 24.58
C ASP A 442 7.49 -27.15 25.94
N GLU A 443 7.35 -28.18 26.81
CA GLU A 443 6.82 -27.97 28.16
C GLU A 443 7.75 -27.09 29.01
N VAL A 444 9.05 -27.31 28.92
CA VAL A 444 10.05 -26.49 29.63
C VAL A 444 10.05 -25.08 29.08
N ARG A 445 10.01 -24.94 27.75
CA ARG A 445 9.96 -23.64 27.07
C ARG A 445 8.75 -22.83 27.50
N ARG A 446 7.56 -23.43 27.51
CA ARG A 446 6.31 -22.76 27.93
C ARG A 446 6.42 -22.30 29.39
N LYS A 447 6.85 -23.17 30.29
CA LYS A 447 7.01 -22.83 31.71
C LYS A 447 7.95 -21.65 31.94
N VAL A 448 9.06 -21.58 31.21
CA VAL A 448 9.99 -20.45 31.28
C VAL A 448 9.39 -19.19 30.66
N ALA A 449 8.64 -19.30 29.56
CA ALA A 449 7.95 -18.18 28.94
C ALA A 449 6.89 -17.57 29.86
N ASP A 450 6.10 -18.40 30.56
CA ASP A 450 5.10 -17.95 31.53
C ASP A 450 5.77 -17.22 32.71
N TRP A 451 6.93 -17.71 33.16
CA TRP A 451 7.70 -17.02 34.17
C TRP A 451 8.23 -15.67 33.71
N LEU A 452 8.73 -15.56 32.48
CA LEU A 452 9.20 -14.30 31.89
C LEU A 452 8.06 -13.28 31.69
N SER A 453 6.84 -13.76 31.48
CA SER A 453 5.67 -12.92 31.17
C SER A 453 4.95 -12.34 32.42
N GLY A 454 5.41 -12.59 33.64
CA GLY A 454 4.82 -12.02 34.84
C GLY A 454 4.68 -13.00 36.01
N GLY A 455 5.31 -14.16 35.95
CA GLY A 455 5.50 -15.03 37.09
C GLY A 455 6.39 -14.38 38.15
N ASP A 456 6.35 -14.91 39.37
CA ASP A 456 7.22 -14.46 40.48
C ASP A 456 8.70 -14.51 40.04
N SER A 457 9.23 -13.36 39.63
CA SER A 457 10.59 -13.19 39.12
C SER A 457 11.67 -13.44 40.21
N THR A 458 11.25 -13.61 41.45
CA THR A 458 12.16 -13.88 42.58
C THR A 458 12.54 -15.35 42.69
N ARG A 459 11.83 -16.24 41.99
CA ARG A 459 12.10 -17.68 42.01
C ARG A 459 12.18 -18.26 40.60
N TRP A 460 13.29 -18.93 40.32
CA TRP A 460 13.43 -19.74 39.12
C TRP A 460 12.35 -20.83 39.07
N PRO A 461 11.64 -21.02 37.93
CA PRO A 461 10.60 -22.05 37.83
C PRO A 461 11.18 -23.44 38.09
N THR A 462 10.67 -24.14 39.09
CA THR A 462 11.04 -25.54 39.35
C THR A 462 10.54 -26.40 38.19
N ILE A 463 11.46 -27.17 37.59
CA ILE A 463 11.16 -28.06 36.45
C ILE A 463 10.50 -29.34 37.00
#